data_a65bce7a274c7b4919172a22a7e1dc75
#
_entry.id   a65bce7a274c7b4919172a22a7e1dc75
#
_cell.length_a   1.000
_cell.length_b   1.000
_cell.length_c   1.000
_cell.angle_alpha   90.00
_cell.angle_beta   90.00
_cell.angle_gamma   90.00
#
_symmetry.space_group_name_H-M   'P 1'
#
loop_
_entity.id
_entity.type
_entity.pdbx_description
1 polymer ?
#
loop_
_entity_poly.entity_id
_entity_poly.type
_entity_poly.pdbx_seq_one_letter_code
_entity_poly.pdbx_strand_id
1 'polypeptide(L)'
;MIEPMKKITLLCLDSDKVRTLEALRDLSIMHTVVSANTDTADVAALSRRLAEVNRAGLALLESKAKSSAAPVEAEKAVARINDILDERAALEKEIDSLNKECERLRPWGSFDPKQIEALAKKGITVALCTASPKNMPEIPEGVTAEEISRDSAQVCLALISRAPFDTKGLNVVTLPERSLAELETAMNAARAKREELQAELETFTPSLDAIRAYRATVDDELTFAKNRDGMSEAGAIAYISGYVPADKVAELRDAAMKNGWALLITDPAADDEQVPTCIRKPKWLDIMDPLFDFIGVTPGYRENDVNLFFLIFFPIFFGMLIGDAGYGALFIAIALICKFTVCRGKEGARLPLNLFLMLSCMSLIWGWLNGSWFGIPRHS
;
A
#
# COMPACT_ATOMS: atom_id res chain seq x y z
N MET A 1 -6.26 2.24 -31.69
CA MET A 1 -6.28 3.61 -32.28
C MET A 1 -6.88 4.54 -31.25
N ILE A 2 -6.29 5.71 -31.05
CA ILE A 2 -6.81 6.72 -30.11
C ILE A 2 -8.07 7.33 -30.69
N GLU A 3 -9.19 7.26 -29.95
CA GLU A 3 -10.48 7.81 -30.38
C GLU A 3 -10.50 9.32 -30.22
N PRO A 4 -11.05 10.06 -31.21
CA PRO A 4 -11.22 11.51 -31.08
C PRO A 4 -12.23 11.84 -29.98
N MET A 5 -11.85 12.76 -29.09
CA MET A 5 -12.69 13.21 -27.98
C MET A 5 -13.34 14.57 -28.30
N LYS A 6 -14.53 14.79 -27.78
CA LYS A 6 -15.21 16.10 -27.79
C LYS A 6 -15.32 16.61 -26.37
N LYS A 7 -15.10 17.90 -26.18
CA LYS A 7 -15.33 18.59 -24.91
C LYS A 7 -16.79 18.95 -24.81
N ILE A 8 -17.41 18.53 -23.73
CA ILE A 8 -18.84 18.74 -23.47
C ILE A 8 -18.98 19.60 -22.23
N THR A 9 -19.83 20.61 -22.29
CA THR A 9 -20.37 21.30 -21.11
C THR A 9 -21.85 21.01 -21.07
N LEU A 10 -22.30 20.30 -20.04
CA LEU A 10 -23.69 19.96 -19.81
C LEU A 10 -24.27 20.91 -18.77
N LEU A 11 -25.43 21.51 -19.07
CA LEU A 11 -26.14 22.39 -18.18
C LEU A 11 -27.48 21.75 -17.81
N CYS A 12 -27.84 21.80 -16.54
CA CYS A 12 -29.14 21.38 -16.01
C CYS A 12 -29.65 22.37 -14.97
N LEU A 13 -30.89 22.20 -14.53
CA LEU A 13 -31.40 22.93 -13.37
C LEU A 13 -30.70 22.44 -12.11
N ASP A 14 -30.41 23.34 -11.18
CA ASP A 14 -29.77 22.98 -9.91
C ASP A 14 -30.62 21.98 -9.11
N SER A 15 -31.95 22.09 -9.16
CA SER A 15 -32.88 21.12 -8.56
C SER A 15 -32.70 19.67 -9.09
N ASP A 16 -32.23 19.52 -10.31
CA ASP A 16 -32.12 18.24 -11.01
C ASP A 16 -30.66 17.70 -11.02
N LYS A 17 -29.76 18.36 -10.31
CA LYS A 17 -28.32 18.07 -10.26
C LYS A 17 -28.02 16.59 -9.99
N VAL A 18 -28.58 16.03 -8.92
CA VAL A 18 -28.39 14.64 -8.53
C VAL A 18 -28.92 13.67 -9.58
N ARG A 19 -30.15 13.89 -10.05
CA ARG A 19 -30.80 13.08 -11.10
C ARG A 19 -29.99 13.10 -12.40
N THR A 20 -29.45 14.27 -12.75
CA THR A 20 -28.61 14.44 -13.94
C THR A 20 -27.32 13.59 -13.82
N LEU A 21 -26.66 13.64 -12.67
CA LEU A 21 -25.45 12.85 -12.44
C LEU A 21 -25.72 11.34 -12.42
N GLU A 22 -26.85 10.90 -11.83
CA GLU A 22 -27.27 9.48 -11.86
C GLU A 22 -27.48 9.01 -13.30
N ALA A 23 -28.19 9.80 -14.12
CA ALA A 23 -28.42 9.46 -15.52
C ALA A 23 -27.12 9.48 -16.35
N LEU A 24 -26.17 10.38 -16.05
CA LEU A 24 -24.84 10.39 -16.67
C LEU A 24 -24.02 9.17 -16.28
N ARG A 25 -24.07 8.76 -15.01
CA ARG A 25 -23.40 7.54 -14.51
C ARG A 25 -23.94 6.31 -15.23
N ASP A 26 -25.26 6.18 -15.37
CA ASP A 26 -25.89 5.06 -16.05
C ASP A 26 -25.50 4.98 -17.53
N LEU A 27 -25.31 6.12 -18.19
CA LEU A 27 -24.80 6.18 -19.58
C LEU A 27 -23.34 5.73 -19.69
N SER A 28 -22.52 5.99 -18.66
CA SER A 28 -21.10 5.60 -18.60
C SER A 28 -20.25 6.02 -19.82
N ILE A 29 -20.56 7.16 -20.45
CA ILE A 29 -19.89 7.62 -21.69
C ILE A 29 -19.08 8.91 -21.53
N MET A 30 -19.29 9.66 -20.45
CA MET A 30 -18.64 10.95 -20.22
C MET A 30 -17.58 10.85 -19.13
N HIS A 31 -16.37 11.26 -19.47
CA HIS A 31 -15.30 11.49 -18.49
C HIS A 31 -15.43 12.92 -17.97
N THR A 32 -15.84 13.05 -16.71
CA THR A 32 -16.08 14.34 -16.06
C THR A 32 -14.78 14.98 -15.59
N VAL A 33 -14.65 16.30 -15.80
CA VAL A 33 -13.57 17.10 -15.22
C VAL A 33 -14.11 17.76 -13.96
N VAL A 34 -13.63 17.29 -12.81
CA VAL A 34 -14.05 17.80 -11.50
C VAL A 34 -13.32 19.12 -11.22
N SER A 35 -14.06 20.15 -10.83
CA SER A 35 -13.47 21.41 -10.37
C SER A 35 -12.66 21.21 -9.09
N ALA A 36 -11.58 21.99 -8.91
CA ALA A 36 -10.61 21.80 -7.81
C ALA A 36 -11.17 22.06 -6.38
N ASN A 37 -12.38 22.61 -6.25
CA ASN A 37 -12.99 22.98 -4.96
C ASN A 37 -14.10 22.00 -4.54
N THR A 38 -13.71 20.76 -4.21
CA THR A 38 -14.67 19.72 -3.76
C THR A 38 -14.43 19.24 -2.34
N ASP A 39 -13.84 20.05 -1.47
CA ASP A 39 -13.58 19.71 -0.07
C ASP A 39 -14.84 19.86 0.80
N THR A 40 -15.86 19.06 0.50
CA THR A 40 -17.06 18.97 1.35
C THR A 40 -16.86 17.91 2.44
N ALA A 41 -17.67 18.01 3.50
CA ALA A 41 -17.65 17.03 4.59
C ALA A 41 -17.90 15.59 4.09
N ASP A 42 -18.81 15.43 3.11
CA ASP A 42 -19.15 14.14 2.50
C ASP A 42 -17.96 13.56 1.73
N VAL A 43 -17.28 14.36 0.89
CA VAL A 43 -16.10 13.95 0.13
C VAL A 43 -14.96 13.59 1.07
N ALA A 44 -14.75 14.36 2.14
CA ALA A 44 -13.73 14.04 3.16
C ALA A 44 -14.04 12.73 3.90
N ALA A 45 -15.31 12.46 4.23
CA ALA A 45 -15.73 11.23 4.89
C ALA A 45 -15.52 10.01 3.97
N LEU A 46 -15.95 10.09 2.70
CA LEU A 46 -15.76 9.01 1.72
C LEU A 46 -14.29 8.78 1.39
N SER A 47 -13.48 9.85 1.31
CA SER A 47 -12.03 9.73 1.10
C SER A 47 -11.35 9.00 2.26
N ARG A 48 -11.75 9.28 3.50
CA ARG A 48 -11.28 8.57 4.71
C ARG A 48 -11.68 7.11 4.65
N ARG A 49 -12.96 6.82 4.33
CA ARG A 49 -13.48 5.45 4.21
C ARG A 49 -12.71 4.66 3.15
N LEU A 50 -12.43 5.27 2.00
CA LEU A 50 -11.61 4.65 0.94
C LEU A 50 -10.18 4.36 1.42
N ALA A 51 -9.57 5.25 2.18
CA ALA A 51 -8.24 5.04 2.77
C ALA A 51 -8.25 3.86 3.77
N GLU A 52 -9.29 3.75 4.61
CA GLU A 52 -9.48 2.62 5.54
C GLU A 52 -9.64 1.29 4.81
N VAL A 53 -10.42 1.25 3.72
CA VAL A 53 -10.61 0.05 2.90
C VAL A 53 -9.30 -0.35 2.20
N ASN A 54 -8.57 0.62 1.66
CA ASN A 54 -7.27 0.36 1.04
C ASN A 54 -6.26 -0.18 2.04
N ARG A 55 -6.18 0.40 3.25
CA ARG A 55 -5.30 -0.06 4.34
C ARG A 55 -5.60 -1.50 4.72
N ALA A 56 -6.87 -1.85 4.91
CA ALA A 56 -7.30 -3.21 5.21
C ALA A 56 -6.96 -4.20 4.08
N GLY A 57 -7.21 -3.83 2.84
CA GLY A 57 -6.90 -4.65 1.67
C GLY A 57 -5.40 -4.93 1.51
N LEU A 58 -4.54 -3.92 1.71
CA LEU A 58 -3.08 -4.07 1.66
C LEU A 58 -2.57 -4.99 2.76
N ALA A 59 -3.05 -4.83 3.99
CA ALA A 59 -2.65 -5.68 5.12
C ALA A 59 -2.96 -7.17 4.88
N LEU A 60 -4.11 -7.49 4.27
CA LEU A 60 -4.44 -8.86 3.90
C LEU A 60 -3.57 -9.41 2.76
N LEU A 61 -3.19 -8.58 1.79
CA LEU A 61 -2.30 -8.98 0.71
C LEU A 61 -0.89 -9.30 1.22
N GLU A 62 -0.41 -8.55 2.20
CA GLU A 62 0.91 -8.75 2.82
C GLU A 62 0.96 -10.01 3.68
N SER A 63 -0.15 -10.38 4.34
CA SER A 63 -0.20 -11.55 5.22
C SER A 63 0.07 -12.87 4.51
N LYS A 64 -0.20 -12.97 3.18
CA LYS A 64 -0.03 -14.17 2.31
C LYS A 64 -0.63 -15.46 2.91
N ALA A 65 -1.38 -15.37 3.97
CA ALA A 65 -1.98 -16.51 4.64
C ALA A 65 -3.14 -17.08 3.82
N LYS A 66 -3.33 -18.38 3.89
CA LYS A 66 -4.50 -19.06 3.36
C LYS A 66 -5.35 -19.51 4.53
N SER A 67 -6.45 -18.83 4.78
CA SER A 67 -7.43 -19.22 5.79
C SER A 67 -8.62 -19.93 5.13
N SER A 68 -9.20 -20.90 5.83
CA SER A 68 -10.46 -21.59 5.46
C SER A 68 -11.67 -21.02 6.21
N ALA A 69 -11.53 -19.89 6.90
CA ALA A 69 -12.63 -19.24 7.61
C ALA A 69 -13.73 -18.80 6.63
N ALA A 70 -14.96 -18.67 7.12
CA ALA A 70 -16.05 -18.12 6.32
C ALA A 70 -15.79 -16.61 6.04
N PRO A 71 -16.09 -16.12 4.82
CA PRO A 71 -15.95 -14.70 4.51
C PRO A 71 -16.92 -13.88 5.38
N VAL A 72 -16.41 -12.75 5.90
CA VAL A 72 -17.18 -11.79 6.69
C VAL A 72 -17.63 -10.66 5.77
N GLU A 73 -18.74 -10.01 6.12
CA GLU A 73 -19.22 -8.80 5.44
C GLU A 73 -18.10 -7.74 5.35
N ALA A 74 -17.92 -7.17 4.17
CA ALA A 74 -16.75 -6.34 3.86
C ALA A 74 -16.60 -5.14 4.81
N GLU A 75 -17.68 -4.44 5.13
CA GLU A 75 -17.65 -3.27 6.00
C GLU A 75 -17.19 -3.62 7.43
N LYS A 76 -17.74 -4.70 7.99
CA LYS A 76 -17.35 -5.20 9.33
C LYS A 76 -15.91 -5.73 9.34
N ALA A 77 -15.52 -6.41 8.26
CA ALA A 77 -14.15 -6.88 8.10
C ALA A 77 -13.16 -5.71 8.05
N VAL A 78 -13.44 -4.68 7.25
CA VAL A 78 -12.58 -3.48 7.15
C VAL A 78 -12.45 -2.77 8.50
N ALA A 79 -13.56 -2.58 9.23
CA ALA A 79 -13.53 -1.95 10.56
C ALA A 79 -12.63 -2.76 11.51
N ARG A 80 -12.86 -4.07 11.65
CA ARG A 80 -12.10 -4.91 12.57
C ARG A 80 -10.63 -5.04 12.18
N ILE A 81 -10.32 -5.12 10.87
CA ILE A 81 -8.94 -5.16 10.39
C ILE A 81 -8.21 -3.86 10.76
N ASN A 82 -8.83 -2.70 10.59
CA ASN A 82 -8.20 -1.42 10.97
C ASN A 82 -7.98 -1.34 12.48
N ASP A 83 -8.94 -1.81 13.32
CA ASP A 83 -8.75 -1.89 14.77
C ASP A 83 -7.56 -2.78 15.12
N ILE A 84 -7.43 -3.96 14.50
CA ILE A 84 -6.29 -4.87 14.69
C ILE A 84 -4.97 -4.18 14.31
N LEU A 85 -4.93 -3.45 13.20
CA LEU A 85 -3.73 -2.74 12.77
C LEU A 85 -3.33 -1.64 13.76
N ASP A 86 -4.29 -0.92 14.32
CA ASP A 86 -4.05 0.13 15.31
C ASP A 86 -3.61 -0.46 16.66
N GLU A 87 -4.27 -1.54 17.11
CA GLU A 87 -3.86 -2.28 18.31
C GLU A 87 -2.43 -2.82 18.17
N ARG A 88 -2.08 -3.40 17.02
CA ARG A 88 -0.72 -3.89 16.74
C ARG A 88 0.32 -2.77 16.76
N ALA A 89 0.01 -1.63 16.14
CA ALA A 89 0.91 -0.49 16.14
C ALA A 89 1.14 0.09 17.55
N ALA A 90 0.12 0.06 18.41
CA ALA A 90 0.24 0.43 19.82
C ALA A 90 1.13 -0.56 20.59
N LEU A 91 0.90 -1.86 20.41
CA LEU A 91 1.71 -2.93 21.02
C LEU A 91 3.18 -2.88 20.58
N GLU A 92 3.46 -2.56 19.32
CA GLU A 92 4.85 -2.41 18.85
C GLU A 92 5.56 -1.27 19.56
N LYS A 93 4.91 -0.12 19.73
CA LYS A 93 5.46 1.00 20.52
C LYS A 93 5.68 0.62 21.98
N GLU A 94 4.76 -0.13 22.57
CA GLU A 94 4.88 -0.63 23.94
C GLU A 94 6.06 -1.61 24.06
N ILE A 95 6.19 -2.56 23.16
CA ILE A 95 7.31 -3.52 23.13
C ILE A 95 8.64 -2.78 22.99
N ASP A 96 8.73 -1.78 22.12
CA ASP A 96 9.95 -0.98 21.94
C ASP A 96 10.31 -0.19 23.21
N SER A 97 9.30 0.36 23.89
CA SER A 97 9.50 1.05 25.17
C SER A 97 9.99 0.11 26.25
N LEU A 98 9.32 -1.04 26.42
CA LEU A 98 9.70 -2.06 27.39
C LEU A 98 11.09 -2.64 27.08
N ASN A 99 11.43 -2.84 25.81
CA ASN A 99 12.74 -3.33 25.42
C ASN A 99 13.86 -2.34 25.81
N LYS A 100 13.66 -1.04 25.57
CA LYS A 100 14.61 0.01 25.98
C LYS A 100 14.80 0.04 27.49
N GLU A 101 13.72 -0.14 28.26
CA GLU A 101 13.81 -0.22 29.73
C GLU A 101 14.54 -1.49 30.18
N CYS A 102 14.25 -2.64 29.57
CA CYS A 102 14.97 -3.89 29.86
C CYS A 102 16.46 -3.75 29.54
N GLU A 103 16.84 -3.19 28.39
CA GLU A 103 18.24 -2.94 28.03
C GLU A 103 18.94 -2.00 29.02
N ARG A 104 18.26 -0.96 29.49
CA ARG A 104 18.77 -0.04 30.50
C ARG A 104 19.02 -0.74 31.84
N LEU A 105 18.14 -1.70 32.21
CA LEU A 105 18.22 -2.36 33.51
C LEU A 105 19.09 -3.65 33.49
N ARG A 106 19.27 -4.27 32.36
CA ARG A 106 20.06 -5.51 32.21
C ARG A 106 21.46 -5.45 32.84
N PRO A 107 22.24 -4.35 32.75
CA PRO A 107 23.55 -4.24 33.41
C PRO A 107 23.49 -4.28 34.94
N TRP A 108 22.33 -3.98 35.52
CA TRP A 108 22.11 -3.95 36.98
C TRP A 108 21.72 -5.33 37.55
N GLY A 109 21.48 -6.30 36.69
CA GLY A 109 21.00 -7.61 37.09
C GLY A 109 19.55 -7.64 37.54
N SER A 110 19.14 -8.75 38.15
CA SER A 110 17.77 -8.91 38.65
C SER A 110 17.70 -8.40 40.08
N PHE A 111 17.05 -7.26 40.27
CA PHE A 111 16.72 -6.73 41.58
C PHE A 111 15.24 -6.27 41.62
N ASP A 112 14.67 -6.27 42.83
CA ASP A 112 13.31 -5.75 43.05
C ASP A 112 13.39 -4.33 43.56
N PRO A 113 12.87 -3.30 42.83
CA PRO A 113 12.86 -1.91 43.25
C PRO A 113 12.18 -1.69 44.63
N LYS A 114 11.16 -2.51 44.94
CA LYS A 114 10.45 -2.46 46.21
C LYS A 114 11.33 -2.79 47.42
N GLN A 115 12.36 -3.66 47.22
CA GLN A 115 13.33 -3.95 48.26
C GLN A 115 14.25 -2.75 48.53
N ILE A 116 14.63 -1.99 47.52
CA ILE A 116 15.40 -0.75 47.67
C ILE A 116 14.59 0.30 48.44
N GLU A 117 13.29 0.42 48.11
CA GLU A 117 12.38 1.32 48.87
C GLU A 117 12.22 0.85 50.32
N ALA A 118 12.14 -0.43 50.59
CA ALA A 118 12.07 -0.98 51.91
C ALA A 118 13.36 -0.71 52.73
N LEU A 119 14.52 -0.74 52.06
CA LEU A 119 15.81 -0.35 52.66
C LEU A 119 15.85 1.14 52.99
N ALA A 120 15.33 2.00 52.12
CA ALA A 120 15.23 3.44 52.33
C ALA A 120 14.37 3.76 53.58
N LYS A 121 13.25 3.05 53.78
CA LYS A 121 12.42 3.17 55.00
C LYS A 121 13.17 2.75 56.29
N LYS A 122 14.20 1.93 56.20
CA LYS A 122 15.09 1.51 57.31
C LYS A 122 16.30 2.45 57.47
N GLY A 123 16.37 3.56 56.74
CA GLY A 123 17.47 4.51 56.82
C GLY A 123 18.71 4.11 56.00
N ILE A 124 18.58 3.19 55.08
CA ILE A 124 19.68 2.79 54.16
C ILE A 124 19.38 3.41 52.80
N THR A 125 20.22 4.34 52.37
CA THR A 125 20.12 4.96 51.03
C THR A 125 20.92 4.14 50.02
N VAL A 126 20.27 3.75 48.96
CA VAL A 126 20.90 3.06 47.81
C VAL A 126 20.74 3.92 46.56
N ALA A 127 21.84 4.26 45.91
CA ALA A 127 21.83 4.99 44.63
C ALA A 127 22.58 4.14 43.56
N LEU A 128 21.98 4.01 42.39
CA LEU A 128 22.58 3.36 41.24
C LEU A 128 23.29 4.41 40.39
N CYS A 129 24.57 4.19 40.08
CA CYS A 129 25.37 5.15 39.32
C CYS A 129 26.12 4.46 38.19
N THR A 130 26.21 5.16 37.08
CA THR A 130 27.09 4.72 35.96
C THR A 130 28.33 5.57 35.89
N ALA A 131 29.48 4.95 35.61
CA ALA A 131 30.75 5.62 35.47
C ALA A 131 31.48 5.13 34.20
N SER A 132 32.36 5.96 33.64
CA SER A 132 33.27 5.53 32.60
C SER A 132 34.42 4.71 33.20
N PRO A 133 34.84 3.58 32.60
CA PRO A 133 35.98 2.80 33.06
C PRO A 133 37.28 3.63 33.17
N LYS A 134 37.41 4.71 32.41
CA LYS A 134 38.58 5.59 32.36
C LYS A 134 38.52 6.74 33.35
N ASN A 135 37.31 7.10 33.87
CA ASN A 135 37.11 8.21 34.77
C ASN A 135 36.11 7.79 35.84
N MET A 136 36.63 7.09 36.86
CA MET A 136 35.82 6.70 38.03
C MET A 136 35.54 7.91 38.91
N PRO A 137 34.30 8.13 39.36
CA PRO A 137 33.96 9.23 40.23
C PRO A 137 34.56 9.04 41.63
N GLU A 138 34.88 10.14 42.33
CA GLU A 138 35.22 10.09 43.74
C GLU A 138 34.01 9.70 44.55
N ILE A 139 34.20 8.68 45.42
CA ILE A 139 33.12 8.18 46.26
C ILE A 139 33.09 9.02 47.54
N PRO A 140 31.93 9.58 47.92
CA PRO A 140 31.83 10.37 49.16
C PRO A 140 32.21 9.57 50.40
N GLU A 141 32.76 10.26 51.42
CA GLU A 141 33.11 9.63 52.71
C GLU A 141 31.88 9.00 53.37
N GLY A 142 32.05 7.75 53.87
CA GLY A 142 30.95 7.00 54.50
C GLY A 142 29.99 6.29 53.53
N VAL A 143 30.26 6.28 52.22
CA VAL A 143 29.50 5.54 51.19
C VAL A 143 30.30 4.32 50.78
N THR A 144 29.67 3.16 50.77
CA THR A 144 30.22 1.93 50.20
C THR A 144 29.79 1.80 48.73
N ALA A 145 30.75 1.65 47.82
CA ALA A 145 30.46 1.42 46.43
C ALA A 145 30.71 -0.08 46.10
N GLU A 146 29.70 -0.71 45.51
CA GLU A 146 29.76 -2.07 45.03
C GLU A 146 29.67 -2.05 43.50
N GLU A 147 30.60 -2.70 42.82
CA GLU A 147 30.58 -2.85 41.38
C GLU A 147 29.62 -3.99 40.99
N ILE A 148 28.54 -3.66 40.32
CA ILE A 148 27.52 -4.63 39.89
C ILE A 148 27.90 -5.27 38.57
N SER A 149 28.34 -4.45 37.61
CA SER A 149 28.77 -4.93 36.29
C SER A 149 29.76 -3.97 35.67
N ARG A 150 30.60 -4.51 34.77
CA ARG A 150 31.58 -3.74 34.01
C ARG A 150 31.60 -4.20 32.55
N ASP A 151 31.50 -3.28 31.64
CA ASP A 151 31.80 -3.53 30.24
C ASP A 151 32.85 -2.54 29.70
N SER A 152 33.11 -2.57 28.39
CA SER A 152 34.09 -1.68 27.75
C SER A 152 33.69 -0.21 27.75
N ALA A 153 32.39 0.12 27.88
CA ALA A 153 31.83 1.44 27.75
C ALA A 153 31.48 2.05 29.13
N GLN A 154 31.00 1.24 30.09
CA GLN A 154 30.51 1.73 31.38
C GLN A 154 30.71 0.73 32.52
N VAL A 155 30.78 1.28 33.74
CA VAL A 155 30.79 0.54 35.01
C VAL A 155 29.52 0.92 35.76
N CYS A 156 28.77 -0.07 36.23
CA CYS A 156 27.57 0.09 37.03
C CYS A 156 27.91 -0.09 38.51
N LEU A 157 27.66 0.92 39.32
CA LEU A 157 27.99 0.97 40.75
C LEU A 157 26.73 1.14 41.58
N ALA A 158 26.56 0.34 42.61
CA ALA A 158 25.59 0.57 43.66
C ALA A 158 26.29 1.29 44.84
N LEU A 159 25.83 2.48 45.15
CA LEU A 159 26.31 3.28 46.29
C LEU A 159 25.35 3.08 47.46
N ILE A 160 25.89 2.63 48.59
CA ILE A 160 25.10 2.26 49.75
C ILE A 160 25.60 3.10 50.96
N SER A 161 24.70 3.77 51.66
CA SER A 161 25.03 4.52 52.86
C SER A 161 23.90 4.46 53.89
N ARG A 162 24.27 4.62 55.18
CA ARG A 162 23.31 4.77 56.28
C ARG A 162 22.85 6.21 56.53
N ALA A 163 23.41 7.15 55.77
CA ALA A 163 23.03 8.56 55.83
C ALA A 163 22.78 9.08 54.42
N PRO A 164 21.95 10.10 54.23
CA PRO A 164 21.84 10.76 52.95
C PRO A 164 23.20 11.32 52.50
N PHE A 165 23.59 11.12 51.26
CA PHE A 165 24.84 11.64 50.70
C PHE A 165 24.59 12.47 49.43
N ASP A 166 25.51 13.38 49.15
CA ASP A 166 25.41 14.25 47.97
C ASP A 166 25.77 13.44 46.70
N THR A 167 24.90 13.51 45.75
CA THR A 167 25.05 12.83 44.45
C THR A 167 25.59 13.76 43.37
N LYS A 168 26.01 14.99 43.71
CA LYS A 168 26.60 15.94 42.76
C LYS A 168 27.88 15.37 42.15
N GLY A 169 27.95 15.39 40.82
CA GLY A 169 29.08 14.83 40.10
C GLY A 169 28.98 13.31 39.78
N LEU A 170 27.94 12.65 40.28
CA LEU A 170 27.65 11.25 40.01
C LEU A 170 26.56 11.14 38.97
N ASN A 171 26.73 10.20 38.02
CA ASN A 171 25.72 9.92 36.99
C ASN A 171 24.68 8.93 37.57
N VAL A 172 23.74 9.46 38.35
CA VAL A 172 22.73 8.66 39.06
C VAL A 172 21.65 8.21 38.10
N VAL A 173 21.38 6.90 38.10
CA VAL A 173 20.29 6.29 37.33
C VAL A 173 19.03 6.29 38.16
N THR A 174 17.93 6.78 37.57
CA THR A 174 16.63 6.75 38.23
C THR A 174 16.21 5.31 38.47
N LEU A 175 15.80 4.99 39.71
CA LEU A 175 15.29 3.66 40.03
C LEU A 175 14.04 3.38 39.20
N PRO A 176 13.95 2.18 38.60
CA PRO A 176 12.78 1.79 37.86
C PRO A 176 11.59 1.55 38.77
N GLU A 177 10.38 1.72 38.25
CA GLU A 177 9.15 1.40 39.00
C GLU A 177 8.88 -0.11 39.03
N ARG A 178 9.41 -0.86 38.02
CA ARG A 178 9.20 -2.29 37.82
C ARG A 178 10.52 -3.04 37.80
N SER A 179 10.51 -4.27 38.29
CA SER A 179 11.67 -5.16 38.19
C SER A 179 11.92 -5.62 36.76
N LEU A 180 13.14 -6.04 36.43
CA LEU A 180 13.47 -6.61 35.12
C LEU A 180 12.56 -7.78 34.74
N ALA A 181 12.26 -8.67 35.70
CA ALA A 181 11.36 -9.81 35.48
C ALA A 181 9.91 -9.39 35.17
N GLU A 182 9.41 -8.33 35.83
CA GLU A 182 8.07 -7.79 35.52
C GLU A 182 8.04 -7.14 34.13
N LEU A 183 9.10 -6.44 33.71
CA LEU A 183 9.23 -5.86 32.36
C LEU A 183 9.30 -6.94 31.27
N GLU A 184 10.11 -7.99 31.48
CA GLU A 184 10.20 -9.11 30.57
C GLU A 184 8.86 -9.87 30.46
N THR A 185 8.14 -10.03 31.55
CA THR A 185 6.81 -10.64 31.56
C THR A 185 5.82 -9.78 30.78
N ALA A 186 5.80 -8.47 31.00
CA ALA A 186 4.95 -7.54 30.25
C ALA A 186 5.29 -7.55 28.74
N MET A 187 6.57 -7.54 28.39
CA MET A 187 7.02 -7.59 27.00
C MET A 187 6.60 -8.89 26.33
N ASN A 188 6.72 -10.04 27.01
CA ASN A 188 6.30 -11.33 26.48
C ASN A 188 4.76 -11.39 26.30
N ALA A 189 4.00 -10.83 27.23
CA ALA A 189 2.54 -10.70 27.11
C ALA A 189 2.13 -9.82 25.91
N ALA A 190 2.81 -8.68 25.72
CA ALA A 190 2.57 -7.81 24.57
C ALA A 190 2.91 -8.49 23.22
N ARG A 191 4.01 -9.26 23.19
CA ARG A 191 4.37 -10.06 22.01
C ARG A 191 3.33 -11.14 21.69
N ALA A 192 2.90 -11.90 22.72
CA ALA A 192 1.86 -12.92 22.56
C ALA A 192 0.55 -12.31 22.05
N LYS A 193 0.15 -11.14 22.57
CA LYS A 193 -1.05 -10.43 22.09
C LYS A 193 -0.92 -9.96 20.64
N ARG A 194 0.26 -9.48 20.24
CA ARG A 194 0.52 -9.10 18.85
C ARG A 194 0.43 -10.31 17.91
N GLU A 195 0.90 -11.49 18.32
CA GLU A 195 0.79 -12.74 17.55
C GLU A 195 -0.65 -13.21 17.45
N GLU A 196 -1.43 -13.09 18.52
CA GLU A 196 -2.88 -13.38 18.50
C GLU A 196 -3.61 -12.49 17.50
N LEU A 197 -3.34 -11.16 17.51
CA LEU A 197 -3.91 -10.22 16.56
C LEU A 197 -3.48 -10.51 15.10
N GLN A 198 -2.25 -10.98 14.90
CA GLN A 198 -1.79 -11.42 13.59
C GLN A 198 -2.58 -12.64 13.11
N ALA A 199 -2.78 -13.63 13.96
CA ALA A 199 -3.57 -14.81 13.64
C ALA A 199 -5.05 -14.45 13.37
N GLU A 200 -5.62 -13.50 14.13
CA GLU A 200 -6.97 -12.99 13.88
C GLU A 200 -7.03 -12.30 12.50
N LEU A 201 -6.07 -11.43 12.16
CA LEU A 201 -5.99 -10.77 10.86
C LEU A 201 -6.02 -11.78 9.70
N GLU A 202 -5.29 -12.88 9.84
CA GLU A 202 -5.22 -13.94 8.84
C GLU A 202 -6.56 -14.65 8.59
N THR A 203 -7.45 -14.66 9.58
CA THR A 203 -8.80 -15.22 9.40
C THR A 203 -9.65 -14.45 8.40
N PHE A 204 -9.35 -13.17 8.15
CA PHE A 204 -10.05 -12.32 7.18
C PHE A 204 -9.60 -12.50 5.73
N THR A 205 -8.57 -13.29 5.45
CA THR A 205 -8.05 -13.50 4.07
C THR A 205 -9.13 -13.93 3.07
N PRO A 206 -10.12 -14.78 3.39
CA PRO A 206 -11.20 -15.13 2.46
C PRO A 206 -12.13 -13.97 2.11
N SER A 207 -12.13 -12.89 2.89
CA SER A 207 -12.94 -11.68 2.64
C SER A 207 -12.27 -10.70 1.65
N LEU A 208 -11.07 -10.99 1.15
CA LEU A 208 -10.30 -10.09 0.30
C LEU A 208 -11.08 -9.68 -0.98
N ASP A 209 -11.77 -10.62 -1.62
CA ASP A 209 -12.53 -10.30 -2.83
C ASP A 209 -13.78 -9.46 -2.53
N ALA A 210 -14.41 -9.69 -1.36
CA ALA A 210 -15.51 -8.85 -0.87
C ALA A 210 -15.03 -7.43 -0.54
N ILE A 211 -13.83 -7.28 0.06
CA ILE A 211 -13.21 -5.98 0.35
C ILE A 211 -12.85 -5.25 -0.95
N ARG A 212 -12.38 -5.96 -1.97
CA ARG A 212 -12.12 -5.37 -3.30
C ARG A 212 -13.38 -4.85 -3.98
N ALA A 213 -14.47 -5.63 -3.92
CA ALA A 213 -15.76 -5.20 -4.44
C ALA A 213 -16.28 -3.98 -3.67
N TYR A 214 -16.18 -3.99 -2.34
CA TYR A 214 -16.56 -2.87 -1.49
C TYR A 214 -15.71 -1.61 -1.75
N ARG A 215 -14.41 -1.77 -1.98
CA ARG A 215 -13.54 -0.69 -2.41
C ARG A 215 -14.04 -0.01 -3.70
N ALA A 216 -14.42 -0.81 -4.70
CA ALA A 216 -14.96 -0.27 -5.95
C ALA A 216 -16.24 0.53 -5.71
N THR A 217 -17.14 0.04 -4.84
CA THR A 217 -18.37 0.77 -4.48
C THR A 217 -18.07 2.10 -3.79
N VAL A 218 -17.14 2.13 -2.83
CA VAL A 218 -16.76 3.37 -2.12
C VAL A 218 -16.05 4.36 -3.06
N ASP A 219 -15.25 3.86 -4.00
CA ASP A 219 -14.57 4.69 -5.01
C ASP A 219 -15.56 5.32 -5.98
N ASP A 220 -16.59 4.56 -6.40
CA ASP A 220 -17.71 5.07 -7.22
C ASP A 220 -18.53 6.12 -6.47
N GLU A 221 -18.85 5.89 -5.18
CA GLU A 221 -19.55 6.86 -4.33
C GLU A 221 -18.73 8.15 -4.16
N LEU A 222 -17.41 8.02 -3.92
CA LEU A 222 -16.50 9.16 -3.83
C LEU A 222 -16.44 9.96 -5.13
N THR A 223 -16.34 9.25 -6.25
CA THR A 223 -16.34 9.88 -7.59
C THR A 223 -17.65 10.61 -7.85
N PHE A 224 -18.78 9.99 -7.49
CA PHE A 224 -20.10 10.61 -7.60
C PHE A 224 -20.21 11.88 -6.72
N ALA A 225 -19.79 11.79 -5.45
CA ALA A 225 -19.81 12.94 -4.54
C ALA A 225 -18.93 14.09 -5.04
N LYS A 226 -17.72 13.78 -5.52
CA LYS A 226 -16.82 14.77 -6.14
C LYS A 226 -17.45 15.44 -7.35
N ASN A 227 -18.11 14.69 -8.23
CA ASN A 227 -18.79 15.24 -9.38
C ASN A 227 -19.99 16.10 -8.97
N ARG A 228 -20.78 15.66 -7.98
CA ARG A 228 -21.92 16.41 -7.45
C ARG A 228 -21.49 17.77 -6.89
N ASP A 229 -20.49 17.75 -6.03
CA ASP A 229 -20.02 18.93 -5.30
C ASP A 229 -19.10 19.81 -6.17
N GLY A 230 -18.51 19.21 -7.22
CA GLY A 230 -17.68 19.91 -8.21
C GLY A 230 -18.45 20.52 -9.38
N MET A 231 -19.78 20.30 -9.46
CA MET A 231 -20.60 21.04 -10.45
C MET A 231 -20.57 22.53 -10.11
N SER A 232 -20.26 23.32 -11.11
CA SER A 232 -20.29 24.76 -10.96
C SER A 232 -21.74 25.27 -11.05
N GLU A 233 -22.07 26.30 -10.27
CA GLU A 233 -23.41 26.87 -10.17
C GLU A 233 -23.42 28.30 -10.69
N ALA A 234 -24.46 28.62 -11.44
CA ALA A 234 -24.77 29.98 -11.96
C ALA A 234 -26.25 30.30 -11.75
N GLY A 235 -26.58 30.70 -10.52
CA GLY A 235 -27.98 30.94 -10.11
C GLY A 235 -28.80 29.67 -10.03
N ALA A 236 -29.82 29.50 -10.87
CA ALA A 236 -30.68 28.31 -10.91
C ALA A 236 -30.13 27.19 -11.82
N ILE A 237 -28.96 27.39 -12.42
CA ILE A 237 -28.35 26.45 -13.39
C ILE A 237 -27.08 25.87 -12.79
N ALA A 238 -26.96 24.54 -12.84
CA ALA A 238 -25.73 23.81 -12.55
C ALA A 238 -25.12 23.31 -13.87
N TYR A 239 -23.79 23.31 -13.97
CA TYR A 239 -23.11 22.79 -15.14
C TYR A 239 -21.90 21.94 -14.77
N ILE A 240 -21.64 20.94 -15.61
CA ILE A 240 -20.47 20.05 -15.51
C ILE A 240 -19.79 19.96 -16.86
N SER A 241 -18.46 19.97 -16.85
CA SER A 241 -17.66 19.82 -18.05
C SER A 241 -16.97 18.44 -18.06
N GLY A 242 -16.69 17.94 -19.26
CA GLY A 242 -16.00 16.66 -19.43
C GLY A 242 -15.74 16.36 -20.89
N TYR A 243 -15.31 15.13 -21.14
CA TYR A 243 -14.97 14.66 -22.48
C TYR A 243 -15.76 13.41 -22.82
N VAL A 244 -16.16 13.30 -24.08
CA VAL A 244 -16.92 12.17 -24.61
C VAL A 244 -16.30 11.73 -25.93
N PRO A 245 -16.14 10.42 -26.21
CA PRO A 245 -15.72 9.94 -27.53
C PRO A 245 -16.66 10.45 -28.63
N ALA A 246 -16.10 10.85 -29.76
CA ALA A 246 -16.88 11.49 -30.83
C ALA A 246 -18.03 10.61 -31.36
N ASP A 247 -17.86 9.28 -31.37
CA ASP A 247 -18.89 8.31 -31.76
C ASP A 247 -20.06 8.23 -30.77
N LYS A 248 -19.85 8.61 -29.52
CA LYS A 248 -20.85 8.58 -28.43
C LYS A 248 -21.63 9.90 -28.25
N VAL A 249 -21.25 10.93 -28.96
CA VAL A 249 -21.91 12.23 -28.87
C VAL A 249 -23.41 12.19 -29.24
N ALA A 250 -23.79 11.35 -30.23
CA ALA A 250 -25.17 11.17 -30.61
C ALA A 250 -26.02 10.58 -29.47
N GLU A 251 -25.50 9.55 -28.79
CA GLU A 251 -26.14 8.91 -27.64
C GLU A 251 -26.33 9.91 -26.48
N LEU A 252 -25.32 10.76 -26.24
CA LEU A 252 -25.46 11.85 -25.23
C LEU A 252 -26.50 12.88 -25.60
N ARG A 253 -26.62 13.27 -26.90
CA ARG A 253 -27.66 14.21 -27.35
C ARG A 253 -29.06 13.64 -27.16
N ASP A 254 -29.28 12.38 -27.45
CA ASP A 254 -30.58 11.73 -27.26
C ASP A 254 -30.95 11.68 -25.76
N ALA A 255 -29.98 11.39 -24.90
CA ALA A 255 -30.16 11.43 -23.44
C ALA A 255 -30.44 12.86 -22.94
N ALA A 256 -29.78 13.87 -23.49
CA ALA A 256 -30.01 15.28 -23.14
C ALA A 256 -31.42 15.75 -23.52
N MET A 257 -31.90 15.38 -24.70
CA MET A 257 -33.27 15.68 -25.12
C MET A 257 -34.31 15.03 -24.18
N LYS A 258 -34.09 13.80 -23.76
CA LYS A 258 -34.98 13.09 -22.84
C LYS A 258 -35.02 13.70 -21.43
N ASN A 259 -33.88 14.19 -20.96
CA ASN A 259 -33.74 14.70 -19.57
C ASN A 259 -33.80 16.24 -19.48
N GLY A 260 -33.97 16.96 -20.61
CA GLY A 260 -34.06 18.41 -20.63
C GLY A 260 -32.74 19.14 -20.38
N TRP A 261 -31.60 18.52 -20.71
CA TRP A 261 -30.26 19.11 -20.55
C TRP A 261 -29.89 19.97 -21.76
N ALA A 262 -29.17 21.07 -21.52
CA ALA A 262 -28.53 21.82 -22.60
C ALA A 262 -27.05 21.33 -22.71
N LEU A 263 -26.60 21.18 -23.98
CA LEU A 263 -25.25 20.72 -24.29
C LEU A 263 -24.51 21.75 -25.12
N LEU A 264 -23.32 22.14 -24.66
CA LEU A 264 -22.32 22.82 -25.47
C LEU A 264 -21.25 21.80 -25.87
N ILE A 265 -21.07 21.60 -27.17
CA ILE A 265 -20.11 20.61 -27.71
C ILE A 265 -19.05 21.38 -28.48
N THR A 266 -17.79 21.21 -28.06
CA THR A 266 -16.64 21.86 -28.67
C THR A 266 -15.51 20.84 -28.91
N ASP A 267 -14.57 21.20 -29.77
CA ASP A 267 -13.31 20.43 -29.88
C ASP A 267 -12.39 20.82 -28.73
N PRO A 268 -11.62 19.85 -28.16
CA PRO A 268 -10.62 20.15 -27.15
C PRO A 268 -9.59 21.15 -27.70
N ALA A 269 -9.22 22.15 -26.89
CA ALA A 269 -8.18 23.11 -27.27
C ALA A 269 -6.84 22.42 -27.51
N ALA A 270 -5.97 23.05 -28.34
CA ALA A 270 -4.68 22.44 -28.72
C ALA A 270 -3.72 22.19 -27.54
N ASP A 271 -3.88 22.97 -26.48
CA ASP A 271 -3.09 22.96 -25.24
C ASP A 271 -3.83 22.29 -24.05
N ASP A 272 -4.97 21.67 -24.31
CA ASP A 272 -5.78 21.03 -23.25
C ASP A 272 -5.14 19.68 -22.87
N GLU A 273 -4.43 19.66 -21.73
CA GLU A 273 -3.76 18.48 -21.19
C GLU A 273 -4.71 17.53 -20.44
N GLN A 274 -5.94 17.97 -20.15
CA GLN A 274 -6.91 17.19 -19.39
C GLN A 274 -7.70 16.20 -20.25
N VAL A 275 -7.48 16.18 -21.55
CA VAL A 275 -8.20 15.28 -22.47
C VAL A 275 -7.82 13.83 -22.18
N PRO A 276 -8.78 12.98 -21.77
CA PRO A 276 -8.47 11.58 -21.49
C PRO A 276 -8.19 10.82 -22.78
N THR A 277 -7.29 9.86 -22.74
CA THR A 277 -6.98 8.99 -23.87
C THR A 277 -7.93 7.79 -23.88
N CYS A 278 -8.81 7.72 -24.87
CA CYS A 278 -9.64 6.56 -25.13
C CYS A 278 -8.99 5.71 -26.22
N ILE A 279 -8.46 4.55 -25.88
CA ILE A 279 -7.79 3.64 -26.81
C ILE A 279 -8.77 2.53 -27.19
N ARG A 280 -9.22 2.52 -28.45
CA ARG A 280 -9.97 1.39 -29.01
C ARG A 280 -9.06 0.55 -29.87
N LYS A 281 -8.83 -0.69 -29.44
CA LYS A 281 -7.95 -1.65 -30.12
C LYS A 281 -8.67 -2.96 -30.38
N PRO A 282 -8.32 -3.68 -31.45
CA PRO A 282 -8.80 -5.04 -31.66
C PRO A 282 -8.26 -5.97 -30.57
N LYS A 283 -9.05 -6.97 -30.18
CA LYS A 283 -8.75 -7.91 -29.09
C LYS A 283 -7.41 -8.66 -29.22
N TRP A 284 -6.88 -8.80 -30.44
CA TRP A 284 -5.58 -9.44 -30.63
C TRP A 284 -4.40 -8.57 -30.18
N LEU A 285 -4.58 -7.26 -30.10
CA LEU A 285 -3.58 -6.33 -29.51
C LEU A 285 -3.54 -6.36 -27.99
N ASP A 286 -4.57 -6.90 -27.33
CA ASP A 286 -4.62 -7.00 -25.85
C ASP A 286 -3.46 -7.85 -25.28
N ILE A 287 -2.82 -8.66 -26.13
CA ILE A 287 -1.62 -9.42 -25.74
C ILE A 287 -0.48 -8.52 -25.23
N MET A 288 -0.45 -7.25 -25.64
CA MET A 288 0.56 -6.28 -25.22
C MET A 288 0.23 -5.56 -23.90
N ASP A 289 -1.02 -5.66 -23.40
CA ASP A 289 -1.46 -4.98 -22.16
C ASP A 289 -0.59 -5.30 -20.97
N PRO A 290 -0.22 -6.57 -20.70
CA PRO A 290 0.63 -6.88 -19.57
C PRO A 290 1.99 -6.18 -19.60
N LEU A 291 2.52 -5.87 -20.80
CA LEU A 291 3.77 -5.13 -20.93
C LEU A 291 3.56 -3.65 -20.59
N PHE A 292 2.51 -3.02 -21.12
CA PHE A 292 2.22 -1.62 -20.86
C PHE A 292 1.81 -1.38 -19.41
N ASP A 293 1.03 -2.29 -18.81
CA ASP A 293 0.68 -2.26 -17.39
C ASP A 293 1.93 -2.38 -16.50
N PHE A 294 2.87 -3.26 -16.88
CA PHE A 294 4.12 -3.44 -16.15
C PHE A 294 5.04 -2.20 -16.23
N ILE A 295 5.11 -1.56 -17.40
CA ILE A 295 5.93 -0.35 -17.61
C ILE A 295 5.23 0.88 -17.01
N GLY A 296 3.90 0.84 -16.83
CA GLY A 296 3.11 1.96 -16.33
C GLY A 296 2.99 3.13 -17.32
N VAL A 297 3.13 2.87 -18.61
CA VAL A 297 3.06 3.89 -19.67
C VAL A 297 1.72 3.81 -20.38
N THR A 298 0.96 4.89 -20.34
CA THR A 298 -0.24 5.10 -21.17
C THR A 298 0.04 6.24 -22.15
N PRO A 299 -0.20 6.06 -23.44
CA PRO A 299 0.00 7.13 -24.42
C PRO A 299 -0.95 8.31 -24.14
N GLY A 300 -0.45 9.52 -24.28
CA GLY A 300 -1.27 10.72 -24.20
C GLY A 300 -2.24 10.85 -25.38
N TYR A 301 -3.30 11.64 -25.22
CA TYR A 301 -4.37 11.81 -26.23
C TYR A 301 -3.83 12.19 -27.63
N ARG A 302 -2.72 12.93 -27.69
CA ARG A 302 -2.11 13.41 -28.93
C ARG A 302 -0.94 12.59 -29.41
N GLU A 303 -0.59 11.55 -28.67
CA GLU A 303 0.48 10.64 -29.03
C GLU A 303 -0.01 9.58 -30.03
N ASN A 304 0.93 8.95 -30.68
CA ASN A 304 0.59 7.84 -31.58
C ASN A 304 0.37 6.56 -30.77
N ASP A 305 -0.61 5.77 -31.19
CA ASP A 305 -0.81 4.42 -30.66
C ASP A 305 0.36 3.52 -31.06
N VAL A 306 1.21 3.23 -30.09
CA VAL A 306 2.43 2.43 -30.29
C VAL A 306 2.20 0.92 -30.13
N ASN A 307 0.99 0.47 -29.77
CA ASN A 307 0.68 -0.95 -29.53
C ASN A 307 1.08 -1.87 -30.68
N LEU A 308 0.77 -1.48 -31.93
CA LEU A 308 1.09 -2.27 -33.11
C LEU A 308 2.61 -2.36 -33.33
N PHE A 309 3.32 -1.27 -33.14
CA PHE A 309 4.78 -1.24 -33.30
C PHE A 309 5.47 -2.11 -32.24
N PHE A 310 5.01 -2.02 -30.99
CA PHE A 310 5.51 -2.88 -29.92
C PHE A 310 5.22 -4.37 -30.18
N LEU A 311 4.05 -4.70 -30.67
CA LEU A 311 3.72 -6.09 -31.00
C LEU A 311 4.65 -6.69 -32.07
N ILE A 312 5.12 -5.89 -33.01
CA ILE A 312 6.03 -6.36 -34.08
C ILE A 312 7.48 -6.36 -33.58
N PHE A 313 7.95 -5.23 -33.08
CA PHE A 313 9.38 -5.04 -32.79
C PHE A 313 9.83 -5.67 -31.47
N PHE A 314 9.00 -5.62 -30.42
CA PHE A 314 9.39 -6.12 -29.11
C PHE A 314 9.69 -7.63 -29.09
N PRO A 315 8.87 -8.51 -29.71
CA PRO A 315 9.21 -9.93 -29.81
C PRO A 315 10.49 -10.19 -30.61
N ILE A 316 10.71 -9.44 -31.69
CA ILE A 316 11.92 -9.55 -32.48
C ILE A 316 13.16 -9.21 -31.66
N PHE A 317 13.16 -8.05 -30.97
CA PHE A 317 14.25 -7.65 -30.10
C PHE A 317 14.49 -8.62 -28.97
N PHE A 318 13.42 -9.12 -28.35
CA PHE A 318 13.52 -10.14 -27.31
C PHE A 318 14.18 -11.42 -27.84
N GLY A 319 13.74 -11.88 -29.02
CA GLY A 319 14.33 -13.04 -29.69
C GLY A 319 15.81 -12.85 -30.01
N MET A 320 16.19 -11.63 -30.45
CA MET A 320 17.60 -11.27 -30.72
C MET A 320 18.41 -11.22 -29.42
N LEU A 321 17.84 -10.69 -28.34
CA LEU A 321 18.52 -10.55 -27.04
C LEU A 321 18.83 -11.91 -26.42
N ILE A 322 17.88 -12.83 -26.44
CA ILE A 322 18.10 -14.21 -25.97
C ILE A 322 18.97 -15.00 -26.94
N GLY A 323 18.66 -14.91 -28.23
CA GLY A 323 19.48 -15.43 -29.33
C GLY A 323 19.73 -16.94 -29.34
N ASP A 324 18.93 -17.75 -28.62
CA ASP A 324 19.19 -19.15 -28.36
C ASP A 324 17.93 -20.01 -28.46
N ALA A 325 17.96 -21.04 -29.33
CA ALA A 325 16.83 -21.92 -29.56
C ALA A 325 16.54 -22.88 -28.41
N GLY A 326 17.57 -23.31 -27.68
CA GLY A 326 17.42 -24.20 -26.53
C GLY A 326 16.68 -23.51 -25.38
N TYR A 327 17.06 -22.28 -25.04
CA TYR A 327 16.35 -21.47 -24.04
C TYR A 327 14.95 -21.09 -24.53
N GLY A 328 14.77 -20.77 -25.81
CA GLY A 328 13.44 -20.54 -26.40
C GLY A 328 12.50 -21.72 -26.21
N ALA A 329 12.97 -22.95 -26.52
CA ALA A 329 12.21 -24.16 -26.29
C ALA A 329 11.88 -24.43 -24.82
N LEU A 330 12.84 -24.19 -23.93
CA LEU A 330 12.65 -24.31 -22.48
C LEU A 330 11.57 -23.33 -21.97
N PHE A 331 11.61 -22.08 -22.41
CA PHE A 331 10.62 -21.06 -22.02
C PHE A 331 9.22 -21.40 -22.56
N ILE A 332 9.10 -21.96 -23.77
CA ILE A 332 7.84 -22.48 -24.29
C ILE A 332 7.30 -23.59 -23.39
N ALA A 333 8.14 -24.55 -23.00
CA ALA A 333 7.75 -25.63 -22.11
C ALA A 333 7.25 -25.09 -20.75
N ILE A 334 7.98 -24.16 -20.14
CA ILE A 334 7.59 -23.49 -18.88
C ILE A 334 6.25 -22.78 -19.05
N ALA A 335 6.08 -21.97 -20.12
CA ALA A 335 4.84 -21.25 -20.38
C ALA A 335 3.63 -22.19 -20.51
N LEU A 336 3.79 -23.31 -21.23
CA LEU A 336 2.74 -24.31 -21.39
C LEU A 336 2.42 -25.03 -20.08
N ILE A 337 3.43 -25.44 -19.32
CA ILE A 337 3.24 -26.05 -17.99
C ILE A 337 2.47 -25.07 -17.10
N CYS A 338 2.89 -23.82 -16.99
CA CYS A 338 2.21 -22.80 -16.19
C CYS A 338 0.76 -22.59 -16.66
N LYS A 339 0.53 -22.55 -17.97
CA LYS A 339 -0.81 -22.35 -18.55
C LYS A 339 -1.77 -23.49 -18.24
N PHE A 340 -1.32 -24.74 -18.28
CA PHE A 340 -2.18 -25.90 -18.09
C PHE A 340 -2.27 -26.41 -16.65
N THR A 341 -1.31 -26.03 -15.78
CA THR A 341 -1.26 -26.47 -14.38
C THR A 341 -1.58 -25.33 -13.40
N VAL A 342 -0.65 -24.39 -13.23
CA VAL A 342 -0.67 -23.38 -12.14
C VAL A 342 -1.73 -22.30 -12.39
N CYS A 343 -1.92 -21.90 -13.64
CA CYS A 343 -2.79 -20.78 -14.03
C CYS A 343 -4.11 -21.22 -14.64
N ARG A 344 -4.43 -22.52 -14.57
CA ARG A 344 -5.68 -23.06 -15.10
C ARG A 344 -6.89 -22.40 -14.44
N GLY A 345 -7.74 -21.74 -15.24
CA GLY A 345 -8.93 -21.05 -14.76
C GLY A 345 -8.70 -19.64 -14.19
N LYS A 346 -7.47 -19.12 -14.22
CA LYS A 346 -7.16 -17.74 -13.83
C LYS A 346 -7.15 -16.84 -15.06
N GLU A 347 -8.22 -16.08 -15.29
CA GLU A 347 -8.34 -15.21 -16.47
C GLU A 347 -7.24 -14.13 -16.52
N GLY A 348 -6.85 -13.54 -15.40
CA GLY A 348 -5.79 -12.53 -15.33
C GLY A 348 -4.39 -13.03 -15.71
N ALA A 349 -4.13 -14.33 -15.67
CA ALA A 349 -2.85 -14.90 -16.08
C ALA A 349 -2.78 -15.22 -17.59
N ARG A 350 -3.89 -15.17 -18.31
CA ARG A 350 -3.98 -15.60 -19.71
C ARG A 350 -3.16 -14.71 -20.66
N LEU A 351 -3.29 -13.40 -20.52
CA LEU A 351 -2.58 -12.44 -21.39
C LEU A 351 -1.06 -12.44 -21.14
N PRO A 352 -0.57 -12.36 -19.87
CA PRO A 352 0.87 -12.45 -19.59
C PRO A 352 1.50 -13.74 -20.11
N LEU A 353 0.82 -14.88 -19.95
CA LEU A 353 1.33 -16.16 -20.46
C LEU A 353 1.35 -16.25 -21.99
N ASN A 354 0.34 -15.68 -22.66
CA ASN A 354 0.33 -15.62 -24.11
C ASN A 354 1.45 -14.71 -24.65
N LEU A 355 1.68 -13.56 -24.01
CA LEU A 355 2.81 -12.67 -24.32
C LEU A 355 4.14 -13.42 -24.15
N PHE A 356 4.33 -14.06 -22.99
CA PHE A 356 5.57 -14.81 -22.73
C PHE A 356 5.77 -15.97 -23.74
N LEU A 357 4.70 -16.66 -24.13
CA LEU A 357 4.76 -17.71 -25.16
C LEU A 357 5.18 -17.14 -26.51
N MET A 358 4.62 -15.99 -26.91
CA MET A 358 5.00 -15.31 -28.16
C MET A 358 6.49 -14.90 -28.17
N LEU A 359 6.98 -14.33 -27.08
CA LEU A 359 8.39 -13.95 -26.91
C LEU A 359 9.31 -15.18 -26.98
N SER A 360 8.90 -16.28 -26.33
CA SER A 360 9.63 -17.54 -26.33
C SER A 360 9.71 -18.16 -27.74
N CYS A 361 8.63 -18.10 -28.52
CA CYS A 361 8.62 -18.54 -29.90
C CYS A 361 9.59 -17.74 -30.77
N MET A 362 9.65 -16.42 -30.59
CA MET A 362 10.61 -15.58 -31.33
C MET A 362 12.06 -15.87 -30.93
N SER A 363 12.32 -16.14 -29.65
CA SER A 363 13.64 -16.57 -29.17
C SER A 363 14.04 -17.93 -29.83
N LEU A 364 13.11 -18.87 -29.92
CA LEU A 364 13.34 -20.15 -30.58
C LEU A 364 13.68 -19.95 -32.08
N ILE A 365 12.88 -19.13 -32.79
CA ILE A 365 13.09 -18.84 -34.23
C ILE A 365 14.45 -18.17 -34.44
N TRP A 366 14.76 -17.15 -33.65
CA TRP A 366 16.01 -16.39 -33.78
C TRP A 366 17.24 -17.25 -33.46
N GLY A 367 17.17 -18.02 -32.37
CA GLY A 367 18.24 -18.96 -32.01
C GLY A 367 18.46 -20.06 -33.02
N TRP A 368 17.36 -20.57 -33.66
CA TRP A 368 17.44 -21.54 -34.74
C TRP A 368 18.12 -20.95 -35.98
N LEU A 369 17.78 -19.70 -36.33
CA LEU A 369 18.42 -18.99 -37.47
C LEU A 369 19.91 -18.77 -37.23
N ASN A 370 20.30 -18.43 -35.99
CA ASN A 370 21.70 -18.24 -35.61
C ASN A 370 22.44 -19.54 -35.33
N GLY A 371 21.74 -20.70 -35.31
CA GLY A 371 22.33 -21.99 -35.01
C GLY A 371 22.83 -22.15 -33.57
N SER A 372 22.32 -21.39 -32.63
CA SER A 372 22.69 -21.45 -31.18
C SER A 372 21.71 -22.31 -30.39
N TRP A 373 22.23 -23.30 -29.65
CA TRP A 373 21.49 -24.19 -28.78
C TRP A 373 22.19 -24.31 -27.44
N PHE A 374 21.57 -23.74 -26.35
CA PHE A 374 22.15 -23.70 -25.00
C PHE A 374 23.58 -23.10 -24.96
N GLY A 375 23.80 -22.04 -25.75
CA GLY A 375 25.10 -21.39 -25.85
C GLY A 375 26.14 -22.12 -26.72
N ILE A 376 25.77 -23.23 -27.32
CA ILE A 376 26.66 -24.01 -28.22
C ILE A 376 26.31 -23.67 -29.67
N PRO A 377 27.25 -23.06 -30.43
CA PRO A 377 27.02 -22.80 -31.85
C PRO A 377 27.04 -24.11 -32.67
N ARG A 378 26.14 -24.23 -33.63
CA ARG A 378 25.99 -25.42 -34.48
C ARG A 378 27.16 -25.63 -35.47
N HIS A 379 28.02 -24.63 -35.62
CA HIS A 379 29.17 -24.66 -36.50
C HIS A 379 30.45 -24.74 -35.67
N SER A 380 30.71 -25.87 -35.07
CA SER A 380 32.04 -26.24 -34.55
C SER A 380 32.46 -27.57 -35.19
#